data_d170f5c7638d450265208a9eade45ce3
#
_entry.id   d170f5c7638d450265208a9eade45ce3
#
_cell.length_a   1.000
_cell.length_b   1.000
_cell.length_c   1.000
_cell.angle_alpha   90.00
_cell.angle_beta   90.00
_cell.angle_gamma   90.00
#
_symmetry.space_group_name_H-M   'P 1'
#
loop_
_entity.id
_entity.type
_entity.pdbx_description
1 polymer ?
#
loop_
_entity_poly.entity_id
_entity_poly.type
_entity_poly.pdbx_seq_one_letter_code
_entity_poly.pdbx_strand_id
1 'polypeptide(L)'
;AALAAAHEIGYPVMVKAAAGGGGIGMSAAFNDEELTAAYETARTRAERFFSDPAILLEKYVPSARHIEVQILGLADGTVVALGERDCSVQRRHQKVAEESPSPAVTPEIRAAIMDAAVKAGEAVGYRNAGTVEMLFDTATGDAWFLEMNTRLQVEHPVTEAVTGLDLVAEQLRIAAGEAPSFDAANVPTASGHAIELRIYAEDPKRFLPGPGAITEWVEPTGDGVR
;
A
#
# COMPACT_ATOMS: atom_id res chain seq x y z
N ALA A 1 -8.74 17.59 23.90
CA ALA A 1 -9.23 17.21 22.56
C ALA A 1 -8.73 15.81 22.19
N ALA A 2 -7.39 15.58 22.09
CA ALA A 2 -6.82 14.31 21.64
C ALA A 2 -7.25 13.09 22.51
N LEU A 3 -7.19 13.20 23.85
CA LEU A 3 -7.67 12.15 24.75
C LEU A 3 -9.16 11.80 24.54
N ALA A 4 -10.01 12.81 24.35
CA ALA A 4 -11.44 12.57 24.09
C ALA A 4 -11.66 11.83 22.77
N ALA A 5 -10.95 12.21 21.71
CA ALA A 5 -10.99 11.50 20.43
C ALA A 5 -10.48 10.06 20.54
N ALA A 6 -9.38 9.83 21.29
CA ALA A 6 -8.87 8.49 21.49
C ALA A 6 -9.83 7.59 22.28
N HIS A 7 -10.56 8.14 23.28
CA HIS A 7 -11.60 7.40 23.99
C HIS A 7 -12.80 7.06 23.10
N GLU A 8 -13.14 7.92 22.14
CA GLU A 8 -14.19 7.67 21.15
C GLU A 8 -13.77 6.60 20.14
N ILE A 9 -12.54 6.68 19.62
CA ILE A 9 -11.96 5.69 18.69
C ILE A 9 -11.76 4.34 19.41
N GLY A 10 -11.41 4.38 20.70
CA GLY A 10 -11.01 3.22 21.50
C GLY A 10 -9.55 2.81 21.27
N TYR A 11 -8.82 2.60 22.37
CA TYR A 11 -7.42 2.13 22.30
C TYR A 11 -7.30 0.73 21.72
N PRO A 12 -6.15 0.37 21.09
CA PRO A 12 -5.02 1.25 20.79
C PRO A 12 -5.30 2.21 19.62
N VAL A 13 -4.59 3.35 19.63
CA VAL A 13 -4.66 4.36 18.56
C VAL A 13 -3.28 4.61 17.96
N MET A 14 -3.26 4.99 16.68
CA MET A 14 -2.08 5.45 15.96
C MET A 14 -2.05 6.98 15.93
N VAL A 15 -0.92 7.55 16.33
CA VAL A 15 -0.64 8.99 16.29
C VAL A 15 0.26 9.28 15.12
N LYS A 16 -0.15 10.15 14.20
CA LYS A 16 0.65 10.53 13.02
C LYS A 16 0.52 12.00 12.68
N ALA A 17 1.56 12.58 12.07
CA ALA A 17 1.48 13.93 11.51
C ALA A 17 0.50 13.96 10.34
N ALA A 18 -0.43 14.92 10.29
CA ALA A 18 -1.42 15.02 9.22
C ALA A 18 -0.78 15.29 7.84
N ALA A 19 0.31 16.07 7.81
CA ALA A 19 1.10 16.33 6.60
C ALA A 19 2.17 15.27 6.31
N GLY A 20 2.31 14.25 7.18
CA GLY A 20 3.29 13.17 7.03
C GLY A 20 2.78 12.04 6.14
N GLY A 21 3.71 11.27 5.55
CA GLY A 21 3.44 10.10 4.75
C GLY A 21 4.51 9.02 4.91
N GLY A 22 4.28 7.82 4.36
CA GLY A 22 5.27 6.75 4.33
C GLY A 22 5.69 6.20 5.70
N GLY A 23 4.84 6.29 6.72
CA GLY A 23 5.10 5.70 8.03
C GLY A 23 6.10 6.45 8.93
N ILE A 24 6.61 7.59 8.48
CA ILE A 24 7.60 8.36 9.23
C ILE A 24 6.93 9.12 10.38
N GLY A 25 7.41 8.88 11.62
CA GLY A 25 6.95 9.62 12.78
C GLY A 25 5.62 9.15 13.35
N MET A 26 5.14 7.97 12.97
CA MET A 26 3.98 7.32 13.58
C MET A 26 4.35 6.65 14.90
N SER A 27 3.41 6.67 15.85
CA SER A 27 3.55 5.98 17.12
C SER A 27 2.21 5.39 17.57
N ALA A 28 2.19 4.12 17.93
CA ALA A 28 1.03 3.51 18.57
C ALA A 28 0.96 3.95 20.05
N ALA A 29 -0.25 4.15 20.55
CA ALA A 29 -0.52 4.43 21.95
C ALA A 29 -1.63 3.51 22.46
N PHE A 30 -1.42 2.89 23.60
CA PHE A 30 -2.31 1.87 24.17
C PHE A 30 -3.10 2.41 25.36
N ASN A 31 -2.77 3.60 25.84
CA ASN A 31 -3.41 4.27 26.97
C ASN A 31 -3.17 5.80 26.91
N ASP A 32 -3.78 6.53 27.83
CA ASP A 32 -3.74 7.99 27.90
C ASP A 32 -2.33 8.57 28.12
N GLU A 33 -1.49 7.87 28.89
CA GLU A 33 -0.13 8.30 29.18
C GLU A 33 0.75 8.19 27.91
N GLU A 34 0.69 7.05 27.26
CA GLU A 34 1.40 6.82 25.99
C GLU A 34 0.93 7.77 24.89
N LEU A 35 -0.39 8.01 24.81
CA LEU A 35 -0.95 8.96 23.84
C LEU A 35 -0.40 10.36 24.07
N THR A 36 -0.36 10.81 25.31
CA THR A 36 0.14 12.16 25.64
C THR A 36 1.59 12.33 25.20
N ALA A 37 2.45 11.35 25.51
CA ALA A 37 3.85 11.37 25.12
C ALA A 37 4.06 11.29 23.60
N ALA A 38 3.31 10.41 22.93
CA ALA A 38 3.34 10.24 21.48
C ALA A 38 2.86 11.50 20.75
N TYR A 39 1.79 12.12 21.23
CA TYR A 39 1.20 13.33 20.66
C TYR A 39 2.18 14.50 20.66
N GLU A 40 2.80 14.81 21.83
CA GLU A 40 3.76 15.90 21.93
C GLU A 40 5.01 15.67 21.06
N THR A 41 5.47 14.42 20.99
CA THR A 41 6.59 14.04 20.12
C THR A 41 6.24 14.22 18.64
N ALA A 42 5.08 13.71 18.23
CA ALA A 42 4.62 13.80 16.85
C ALA A 42 4.38 15.26 16.44
N ARG A 43 3.75 16.07 17.29
CA ARG A 43 3.49 17.49 17.07
C ARG A 43 4.78 18.29 16.85
N THR A 44 5.76 18.11 17.73
CA THR A 44 7.06 18.79 17.62
C THR A 44 7.80 18.44 16.34
N ARG A 45 7.73 17.15 15.92
CA ARG A 45 8.31 16.71 14.65
C ARG A 45 7.54 17.26 13.44
N ALA A 46 6.20 17.22 13.48
CA ALA A 46 5.35 17.72 12.43
C ALA A 46 5.60 19.21 12.14
N GLU A 47 5.66 20.03 13.19
CA GLU A 47 5.98 21.44 13.09
C GLU A 47 7.37 21.68 12.47
N ARG A 48 8.37 20.88 12.90
CA ARG A 48 9.76 21.03 12.44
C ARG A 48 9.96 20.61 10.98
N PHE A 49 9.33 19.50 10.53
CA PHE A 49 9.59 18.91 9.23
C PHE A 49 8.57 19.35 8.15
N PHE A 50 7.35 19.67 8.56
CA PHE A 50 6.27 19.99 7.63
C PHE A 50 5.72 21.40 7.81
N SER A 51 6.19 22.14 8.84
CA SER A 51 5.64 23.45 9.21
C SER A 51 4.13 23.42 9.50
N ASP A 52 3.59 22.26 9.86
CA ASP A 52 2.19 22.01 10.21
C ASP A 52 2.14 21.11 11.44
N PRO A 53 1.67 21.61 12.60
CA PRO A 53 1.59 20.85 13.84
C PRO A 53 0.37 19.92 13.92
N ALA A 54 -0.44 19.82 12.86
CA ALA A 54 -1.65 19.03 12.87
C ALA A 54 -1.35 17.54 13.04
N ILE A 55 -2.08 16.90 13.96
CA ILE A 55 -1.94 15.48 14.28
C ILE A 55 -3.25 14.77 14.00
N LEU A 56 -3.15 13.63 13.35
CA LEU A 56 -4.24 12.71 13.09
C LEU A 56 -4.16 11.53 14.07
N LEU A 57 -5.31 11.14 14.61
CA LEU A 57 -5.47 9.93 15.41
C LEU A 57 -6.34 8.94 14.63
N GLU A 58 -5.86 7.72 14.52
CA GLU A 58 -6.56 6.63 13.84
C GLU A 58 -6.64 5.40 14.73
N LYS A 59 -7.60 4.52 14.47
CA LYS A 59 -7.63 3.21 15.10
C LYS A 59 -6.38 2.44 14.72
N TYR A 60 -5.62 1.94 15.70
CA TYR A 60 -4.52 1.03 15.45
C TYR A 60 -5.02 -0.42 15.47
N VAL A 61 -4.69 -1.17 14.43
CA VAL A 61 -5.02 -2.60 14.27
C VAL A 61 -3.75 -3.42 14.36
N PRO A 62 -3.44 -4.05 15.51
CA PRO A 62 -2.13 -4.66 15.76
C PRO A 62 -1.77 -5.82 14.83
N SER A 63 -2.77 -6.55 14.36
CA SER A 63 -2.61 -7.77 13.54
C SER A 63 -3.08 -7.60 12.10
N ALA A 64 -3.14 -6.35 11.64
CA ALA A 64 -3.57 -6.09 10.26
C ALA A 64 -2.53 -6.57 9.24
N ARG A 65 -3.02 -7.15 8.14
CA ARG A 65 -2.25 -7.28 6.92
C ARG A 65 -2.38 -6.02 6.09
N HIS A 66 -1.31 -5.68 5.40
CA HIS A 66 -1.29 -4.61 4.43
C HIS A 66 -1.67 -5.20 3.07
N ILE A 67 -2.93 -5.04 2.70
CA ILE A 67 -3.47 -5.47 1.42
C ILE A 67 -3.70 -4.23 0.55
N GLU A 68 -3.35 -4.33 -0.71
CA GLU A 68 -3.55 -3.22 -1.64
C GLU A 68 -4.13 -3.72 -2.97
N VAL A 69 -4.96 -2.90 -3.59
CA VAL A 69 -5.62 -3.22 -4.85
C VAL A 69 -5.07 -2.34 -5.96
N GLN A 70 -4.53 -2.97 -7.01
CA GLN A 70 -4.13 -2.28 -8.23
C GLN A 70 -5.35 -1.83 -9.01
N ILE A 71 -5.49 -0.55 -9.27
CA ILE A 71 -6.54 -0.02 -10.15
C ILE A 71 -5.93 0.63 -11.40
N LEU A 72 -6.73 0.63 -12.47
CA LEU A 72 -6.50 1.42 -13.68
C LEU A 72 -7.73 2.27 -13.97
N GLY A 73 -7.57 3.59 -14.00
CA GLY A 73 -8.57 4.50 -14.56
C GLY A 73 -8.34 4.65 -16.06
N LEU A 74 -9.23 4.14 -16.88
CA LEU A 74 -9.13 4.06 -18.32
C LEU A 74 -9.38 5.41 -19.01
N ALA A 75 -9.10 5.47 -20.31
CA ALA A 75 -9.24 6.69 -21.09
C ALA A 75 -10.70 7.18 -21.22
N ASP A 76 -11.66 6.25 -21.18
CA ASP A 76 -13.10 6.51 -21.22
C ASP A 76 -13.72 6.91 -19.88
N GLY A 77 -12.93 6.86 -18.79
CA GLY A 77 -13.37 7.15 -17.44
C GLY A 77 -13.77 5.92 -16.61
N THR A 78 -13.77 4.73 -17.21
CA THR A 78 -13.99 3.48 -16.47
C THR A 78 -12.83 3.21 -15.52
N VAL A 79 -13.11 2.74 -14.31
CA VAL A 79 -12.09 2.28 -13.36
C VAL A 79 -12.21 0.77 -13.22
N VAL A 80 -11.09 0.07 -13.35
CA VAL A 80 -11.02 -1.39 -13.18
C VAL A 80 -9.99 -1.76 -12.12
N ALA A 81 -10.21 -2.89 -11.44
CA ALA A 81 -9.27 -3.47 -10.47
C ALA A 81 -8.60 -4.70 -11.08
N LEU A 82 -7.28 -4.82 -10.91
CA LEU A 82 -6.44 -5.88 -11.46
C LEU A 82 -5.99 -6.92 -10.42
N GLY A 83 -6.69 -6.99 -9.30
CA GLY A 83 -6.35 -7.88 -8.19
C GLY A 83 -5.61 -7.16 -7.06
N GLU A 84 -5.38 -7.93 -6.01
CA GLU A 84 -4.70 -7.46 -4.80
C GLU A 84 -3.28 -7.98 -4.69
N ARG A 85 -2.49 -7.25 -3.90
CA ARG A 85 -1.17 -7.64 -3.40
C ARG A 85 -1.17 -7.67 -1.87
N ASP A 86 -0.42 -8.57 -1.30
CA ASP A 86 -0.12 -8.62 0.13
C ASP A 86 1.29 -8.05 0.35
N CYS A 87 1.35 -6.92 1.02
CA CYS A 87 2.57 -6.18 1.32
C CYS A 87 2.87 -6.15 2.82
N SER A 88 2.42 -7.17 3.55
CA SER A 88 2.54 -7.23 5.02
C SER A 88 3.98 -7.48 5.50
N VAL A 89 4.84 -8.03 4.66
CA VAL A 89 6.25 -8.25 5.02
C VAL A 89 6.99 -6.92 4.92
N GLN A 90 7.12 -6.27 6.05
CA GLN A 90 7.69 -4.94 6.15
C GLN A 90 8.77 -4.87 7.22
N ARG A 91 9.72 -3.96 7.04
CA ARG A 91 10.70 -3.59 8.03
C ARG A 91 10.60 -2.09 8.28
N ARG A 92 10.26 -1.69 9.51
CA ARG A 92 10.05 -0.27 9.89
C ARG A 92 9.07 0.45 8.95
N HIS A 93 7.95 -0.21 8.63
CA HIS A 93 6.92 0.26 7.71
C HIS A 93 7.37 0.41 6.24
N GLN A 94 8.49 -0.19 5.86
CA GLN A 94 8.92 -0.29 4.47
C GLN A 94 8.69 -1.72 3.96
N LYS A 95 8.00 -1.84 2.84
CA LYS A 95 7.76 -3.12 2.16
C LYS A 95 9.09 -3.77 1.79
N VAL A 96 9.22 -5.08 2.00
CA VAL A 96 10.43 -5.88 1.75
C VAL A 96 10.14 -7.05 0.83
N ALA A 97 8.96 -7.66 0.99
CA ALA A 97 8.46 -8.69 0.11
C ALA A 97 6.96 -8.46 -0.15
N GLU A 98 6.57 -8.64 -1.38
CA GLU A 98 5.20 -8.49 -1.85
C GLU A 98 4.79 -9.73 -2.62
N GLU A 99 3.52 -10.12 -2.48
CA GLU A 99 2.97 -11.28 -3.18
C GLU A 99 1.58 -11.02 -3.76
N SER A 100 1.25 -11.70 -4.82
CA SER A 100 -0.07 -11.69 -5.45
C SER A 100 -0.44 -13.08 -5.97
N PRO A 101 -1.70 -13.53 -5.79
CA PRO A 101 -2.69 -12.97 -4.87
C PRO A 101 -2.35 -13.22 -3.40
N SER A 102 -2.98 -12.48 -2.47
CA SER A 102 -2.78 -12.70 -1.02
C SER A 102 -3.30 -14.07 -0.59
N PRO A 103 -2.50 -14.86 0.17
CA PRO A 103 -2.97 -16.13 0.72
C PRO A 103 -3.96 -15.96 1.88
N ALA A 104 -4.07 -14.76 2.45
CA ALA A 104 -4.97 -14.47 3.57
C ALA A 104 -6.35 -13.98 3.14
N VAL A 105 -6.54 -13.64 1.88
CA VAL A 105 -7.76 -13.04 1.34
C VAL A 105 -8.60 -14.10 0.66
N THR A 106 -9.83 -14.35 1.18
CA THR A 106 -10.78 -15.27 0.54
C THR A 106 -11.36 -14.65 -0.74
N PRO A 107 -11.96 -15.46 -1.64
CA PRO A 107 -12.60 -14.93 -2.85
C PRO A 107 -13.67 -13.85 -2.56
N GLU A 108 -14.44 -14.01 -1.49
CA GLU A 108 -15.49 -13.07 -1.09
C GLU A 108 -14.90 -11.74 -0.60
N ILE A 109 -13.86 -11.80 0.23
CA ILE A 109 -13.13 -10.61 0.70
C ILE A 109 -12.46 -9.93 -0.48
N ARG A 110 -11.82 -10.69 -1.38
CA ARG A 110 -11.20 -10.16 -2.60
C ARG A 110 -12.19 -9.37 -3.43
N ALA A 111 -13.38 -9.94 -3.68
CA ALA A 111 -14.41 -9.24 -4.43
C ALA A 111 -14.83 -7.92 -3.74
N ALA A 112 -15.00 -7.94 -2.42
CA ALA A 112 -15.40 -6.77 -1.65
C ALA A 112 -14.34 -5.64 -1.67
N ILE A 113 -13.04 -5.98 -1.47
CA ILE A 113 -11.97 -4.98 -1.49
C ILE A 113 -11.72 -4.42 -2.90
N MET A 114 -11.84 -5.25 -3.94
CA MET A 114 -11.74 -4.79 -5.32
C MET A 114 -12.88 -3.83 -5.68
N ASP A 115 -14.12 -4.14 -5.30
CA ASP A 115 -15.28 -3.26 -5.49
C ASP A 115 -15.09 -1.92 -4.75
N ALA A 116 -14.62 -1.97 -3.50
CA ALA A 116 -14.32 -0.77 -2.73
C ALA A 116 -13.22 0.09 -3.39
N ALA A 117 -12.18 -0.53 -3.93
CA ALA A 117 -11.09 0.18 -4.62
C ALA A 117 -11.56 0.83 -5.93
N VAL A 118 -12.40 0.13 -6.71
CA VAL A 118 -13.01 0.70 -7.93
C VAL A 118 -13.87 1.90 -7.57
N LYS A 119 -14.76 1.79 -6.57
CA LYS A 119 -15.60 2.90 -6.10
C LYS A 119 -14.79 4.09 -5.61
N ALA A 120 -13.67 3.86 -4.92
CA ALA A 120 -12.77 4.92 -4.50
C ALA A 120 -12.17 5.67 -5.70
N GLY A 121 -11.73 4.95 -6.73
CA GLY A 121 -11.24 5.53 -7.97
C GLY A 121 -12.31 6.30 -8.76
N GLU A 122 -13.50 5.73 -8.89
CA GLU A 122 -14.64 6.36 -9.57
C GLU A 122 -15.06 7.67 -8.89
N ALA A 123 -15.11 7.67 -7.53
CA ALA A 123 -15.52 8.83 -6.76
C ALA A 123 -14.67 10.09 -7.01
N VAL A 124 -13.42 9.89 -7.43
CA VAL A 124 -12.49 11.00 -7.74
C VAL A 124 -12.19 11.15 -9.24
N GLY A 125 -12.87 10.37 -10.09
CA GLY A 125 -12.62 10.36 -11.54
C GLY A 125 -11.17 9.99 -11.87
N TYR A 126 -10.64 8.98 -11.16
CA TYR A 126 -9.24 8.61 -11.25
C TYR A 126 -8.85 8.15 -12.66
N ARG A 127 -7.66 8.54 -13.09
CA ARG A 127 -7.08 8.15 -14.38
C ARG A 127 -5.68 7.60 -14.22
N ASN A 128 -5.34 6.61 -15.02
CA ASN A 128 -4.05 5.92 -15.06
C ASN A 128 -3.87 4.90 -13.92
N ALA A 129 -2.65 4.39 -13.73
CA ALA A 129 -2.35 3.41 -12.71
C ALA A 129 -2.36 4.02 -11.30
N GLY A 130 -3.06 3.39 -10.39
CA GLY A 130 -3.12 3.76 -8.97
C GLY A 130 -3.30 2.54 -8.10
N THR A 131 -3.07 2.71 -6.81
CA THR A 131 -3.18 1.63 -5.84
C THR A 131 -3.96 2.12 -4.63
N VAL A 132 -4.96 1.36 -4.23
CA VAL A 132 -5.74 1.60 -3.01
C VAL A 132 -5.21 0.68 -1.93
N GLU A 133 -4.60 1.25 -0.89
CA GLU A 133 -4.05 0.52 0.24
C GLU A 133 -5.09 0.37 1.34
N MET A 134 -5.12 -0.83 1.95
CA MET A 134 -6.08 -1.21 2.98
C MET A 134 -5.38 -1.94 4.13
N LEU A 135 -5.88 -1.77 5.33
CA LEU A 135 -5.57 -2.61 6.48
C LEU A 135 -6.62 -3.72 6.57
N PHE A 136 -6.19 -4.96 6.48
CA PHE A 136 -7.05 -6.13 6.57
C PHE A 136 -6.82 -6.84 7.90
N ASP A 137 -7.83 -6.86 8.76
CA ASP A 137 -7.80 -7.61 10.01
C ASP A 137 -8.23 -9.06 9.76
N THR A 138 -7.29 -9.98 9.87
CA THR A 138 -7.55 -11.41 9.67
C THR A 138 -8.44 -12.03 10.75
N ALA A 139 -8.58 -11.37 11.91
CA ALA A 139 -9.40 -11.87 13.01
C ALA A 139 -10.89 -11.56 12.80
N THR A 140 -11.21 -10.40 12.22
CA THR A 140 -12.60 -9.97 11.99
C THR A 140 -13.05 -10.15 10.53
N GLY A 141 -12.09 -10.19 9.59
CA GLY A 141 -12.35 -10.17 8.16
C GLY A 141 -12.63 -8.77 7.60
N ASP A 142 -12.48 -7.73 8.42
CA ASP A 142 -12.71 -6.35 8.01
C ASP A 142 -11.51 -5.78 7.27
N ALA A 143 -11.78 -4.95 6.26
CA ALA A 143 -10.78 -4.18 5.54
C ALA A 143 -11.09 -2.68 5.62
N TRP A 144 -10.11 -1.89 6.02
CA TRP A 144 -10.24 -0.44 6.14
C TRP A 144 -9.33 0.26 5.15
N PHE A 145 -9.86 1.26 4.46
CA PHE A 145 -9.09 2.14 3.61
C PHE A 145 -7.98 2.82 4.42
N LEU A 146 -6.76 2.78 3.90
CA LEU A 146 -5.60 3.44 4.50
C LEU A 146 -5.23 4.70 3.72
N GLU A 147 -4.88 4.52 2.45
CA GLU A 147 -4.53 5.61 1.54
C GLU A 147 -4.64 5.18 0.08
N MET A 148 -4.56 6.14 -0.84
CA MET A 148 -4.45 5.88 -2.26
C MET A 148 -3.14 6.44 -2.80
N ASN A 149 -2.35 5.58 -3.42
CA ASN A 149 -1.15 5.97 -4.14
C ASN A 149 -1.48 6.26 -5.59
N THR A 150 -1.35 7.53 -5.99
CA THR A 150 -1.72 8.02 -7.32
C THR A 150 -0.56 7.89 -8.33
N ARG A 151 0.07 6.74 -8.34
CA ARG A 151 1.23 6.40 -9.18
C ARG A 151 1.39 4.89 -9.31
N LEU A 152 2.20 4.48 -10.26
CA LEU A 152 2.72 3.11 -10.30
C LEU A 152 3.62 2.87 -9.09
N GLN A 153 3.54 1.69 -8.49
CA GLN A 153 4.34 1.29 -7.34
C GLN A 153 5.46 0.33 -7.73
N VAL A 154 6.47 0.18 -6.86
CA VAL A 154 7.60 -0.74 -7.09
C VAL A 154 7.09 -2.16 -7.28
N GLU A 155 6.13 -2.57 -6.48
CA GLU A 155 5.54 -3.91 -6.40
C GLU A 155 4.53 -4.27 -7.53
N HIS A 156 4.40 -3.41 -8.56
CA HIS A 156 3.53 -3.73 -9.70
C HIS A 156 3.90 -5.02 -10.46
N PRO A 157 5.18 -5.47 -10.49
CA PRO A 157 5.57 -6.68 -11.22
C PRO A 157 4.86 -7.95 -10.77
N VAL A 158 4.47 -8.08 -9.49
CA VAL A 158 3.71 -9.27 -9.06
C VAL A 158 2.30 -9.29 -9.66
N THR A 159 1.67 -8.12 -9.84
CA THR A 159 0.39 -8.02 -10.55
C THR A 159 0.54 -8.35 -12.03
N GLU A 160 1.59 -7.84 -12.68
CA GLU A 160 1.90 -8.18 -14.08
C GLU A 160 2.12 -9.68 -14.27
N ALA A 161 2.89 -10.29 -13.36
CA ALA A 161 3.20 -11.72 -13.44
C ALA A 161 1.96 -12.61 -13.36
N VAL A 162 0.96 -12.25 -12.54
CA VAL A 162 -0.25 -13.06 -12.38
C VAL A 162 -1.37 -12.70 -13.37
N THR A 163 -1.37 -11.48 -13.94
CA THR A 163 -2.41 -11.05 -14.90
C THR A 163 -1.97 -11.16 -16.35
N GLY A 164 -0.67 -11.20 -16.60
CA GLY A 164 -0.09 -11.16 -17.97
C GLY A 164 -0.13 -9.78 -18.61
N LEU A 165 -0.47 -8.72 -17.87
CA LEU A 165 -0.49 -7.34 -18.37
C LEU A 165 0.85 -6.66 -18.17
N ASP A 166 1.18 -5.71 -19.05
CA ASP A 166 2.27 -4.73 -18.86
C ASP A 166 1.63 -3.40 -18.42
N LEU A 167 1.73 -3.10 -17.12
CA LEU A 167 1.08 -1.91 -16.54
C LEU A 167 1.71 -0.60 -17.02
N VAL A 168 2.99 -0.62 -17.39
CA VAL A 168 3.66 0.55 -17.96
C VAL A 168 3.15 0.83 -19.36
N ALA A 169 2.98 -0.21 -20.16
CA ALA A 169 2.37 -0.09 -21.49
C ALA A 169 0.92 0.41 -21.39
N GLU A 170 0.13 -0.10 -20.42
CA GLU A 170 -1.23 0.38 -20.19
C GLU A 170 -1.26 1.86 -19.78
N GLN A 171 -0.33 2.31 -18.92
CA GLN A 171 -0.20 3.73 -18.58
C GLN A 171 0.00 4.61 -19.82
N LEU A 172 0.87 4.18 -20.75
CA LEU A 172 1.13 4.91 -21.98
C LEU A 172 -0.10 4.94 -22.91
N ARG A 173 -0.82 3.81 -23.05
CA ARG A 173 -2.09 3.75 -23.80
C ARG A 173 -3.13 4.70 -23.24
N ILE A 174 -3.35 4.67 -21.92
CA ILE A 174 -4.31 5.55 -21.25
C ILE A 174 -3.92 7.03 -21.44
N ALA A 175 -2.63 7.35 -21.35
CA ALA A 175 -2.14 8.71 -21.56
C ALA A 175 -2.32 9.18 -23.02
N ALA A 176 -2.20 8.27 -23.99
CA ALA A 176 -2.47 8.54 -25.39
C ALA A 176 -3.99 8.64 -25.72
N GLY A 177 -4.86 8.30 -24.77
CA GLY A 177 -6.31 8.25 -24.98
C GLY A 177 -6.77 6.99 -25.72
N GLU A 178 -5.92 5.97 -25.75
CA GLU A 178 -6.22 4.68 -26.42
C GLU A 178 -6.99 3.73 -25.48
N ALA A 179 -7.66 2.75 -26.09
CA ALA A 179 -8.27 1.65 -25.35
C ALA A 179 -7.19 0.77 -24.68
N PRO A 180 -7.51 0.10 -23.55
CA PRO A 180 -6.60 -0.84 -22.93
C PRO A 180 -6.31 -2.04 -23.86
N SER A 181 -5.23 -2.77 -23.59
CA SER A 181 -4.88 -3.98 -24.34
C SER A 181 -5.78 -5.17 -24.06
N PHE A 182 -6.66 -5.06 -23.07
CA PHE A 182 -7.59 -6.09 -22.62
C PHE A 182 -9.04 -5.62 -22.75
N ASP A 183 -9.99 -6.56 -22.66
CA ASP A 183 -11.40 -6.23 -22.58
C ASP A 183 -11.76 -5.73 -21.17
N ALA A 184 -12.14 -4.45 -21.06
CA ALA A 184 -12.52 -3.85 -19.78
C ALA A 184 -13.76 -4.50 -19.14
N ALA A 185 -14.62 -5.19 -19.90
CA ALA A 185 -15.73 -5.96 -19.37
C ALA A 185 -15.31 -7.34 -18.84
N ASN A 186 -14.12 -7.82 -19.24
CA ASN A 186 -13.55 -9.11 -18.84
C ASN A 186 -12.09 -8.91 -18.42
N VAL A 187 -11.92 -8.16 -17.33
CA VAL A 187 -10.59 -7.85 -16.76
C VAL A 187 -9.82 -9.13 -16.46
N PRO A 188 -8.54 -9.25 -16.86
CA PRO A 188 -7.74 -10.42 -16.56
C PRO A 188 -7.68 -10.69 -15.06
N THR A 189 -7.99 -11.93 -14.68
CA THR A 189 -7.90 -12.40 -13.31
C THR A 189 -6.53 -13.02 -13.04
N ALA A 190 -6.11 -13.03 -11.77
CA ALA A 190 -4.84 -13.63 -11.38
C ALA A 190 -4.79 -15.12 -11.72
N SER A 191 -3.71 -15.53 -12.37
CA SER A 191 -3.36 -16.92 -12.68
C SER A 191 -2.01 -17.26 -12.07
N GLY A 192 -1.95 -18.29 -11.25
CA GLY A 192 -0.73 -18.64 -10.54
C GLY A 192 -0.48 -17.75 -9.30
N HIS A 193 0.80 -17.57 -8.97
CA HIS A 193 1.25 -16.81 -7.81
C HIS A 193 2.61 -16.18 -8.10
N ALA A 194 2.84 -14.95 -7.63
CA ALA A 194 4.10 -14.26 -7.80
C ALA A 194 4.55 -13.63 -6.48
N ILE A 195 5.86 -13.61 -6.25
CA ILE A 195 6.49 -12.97 -5.09
C ILE A 195 7.61 -12.07 -5.60
N GLU A 196 7.63 -10.84 -5.12
CA GLU A 196 8.72 -9.88 -5.34
C GLU A 196 9.50 -9.70 -4.04
N LEU A 197 10.81 -9.56 -4.16
CA LEU A 197 11.72 -9.28 -3.06
C LEU A 197 12.51 -8.01 -3.39
N ARG A 198 12.52 -7.06 -2.46
CA ARG A 198 13.36 -5.85 -2.59
C ARG A 198 14.76 -6.10 -2.05
N ILE A 199 15.74 -6.00 -2.93
CA ILE A 199 17.15 -6.14 -2.54
C ILE A 199 17.74 -4.75 -2.27
N TYR A 200 18.21 -4.55 -1.05
CA TYR A 200 18.77 -3.28 -0.59
C TYR A 200 20.29 -3.36 -0.44
N ALA A 201 21.01 -2.31 -0.88
CA ALA A 201 22.43 -2.13 -0.58
C ALA A 201 22.57 -1.63 0.87
N GLU A 202 22.73 -2.55 1.81
CA GLU A 202 22.77 -2.26 3.24
C GLU A 202 23.67 -3.24 4.01
N ASP A 203 24.10 -2.84 5.20
CA ASP A 203 24.81 -3.73 6.12
C ASP A 203 23.91 -4.91 6.55
N PRO A 204 24.29 -6.16 6.29
CA PRO A 204 23.42 -7.31 6.51
C PRO A 204 23.15 -7.62 8.00
N LYS A 205 23.89 -6.99 8.93
CA LYS A 205 23.72 -7.18 10.38
C LYS A 205 22.94 -6.05 11.05
N ARG A 206 23.21 -4.82 10.64
CA ARG A 206 22.59 -3.63 11.23
C ARG A 206 21.49 -3.03 10.38
N PHE A 207 21.35 -3.47 9.12
CA PHE A 207 20.38 -2.97 8.16
C PHE A 207 20.46 -1.44 7.98
N LEU A 208 21.67 -0.91 7.98
CA LEU A 208 21.93 0.49 7.69
C LEU A 208 22.27 0.63 6.21
N PRO A 209 21.79 1.68 5.53
CA PRO A 209 22.16 1.92 4.14
C PRO A 209 23.67 1.93 3.93
N GLY A 210 24.14 1.21 2.93
CA GLY A 210 25.53 1.14 2.53
C GLY A 210 25.74 1.77 1.14
N PRO A 211 25.66 3.11 1.01
CA PRO A 211 25.83 3.75 -0.28
C PRO A 211 27.23 3.52 -0.83
N GLY A 212 27.35 3.27 -2.13
CA GLY A 212 28.64 3.04 -2.78
C GLY A 212 28.49 2.43 -4.17
N ALA A 213 29.62 2.13 -4.80
CA ALA A 213 29.65 1.43 -6.07
C ALA A 213 29.27 -0.05 -5.86
N ILE A 214 28.42 -0.58 -6.73
CA ILE A 214 28.19 -2.02 -6.83
C ILE A 214 29.39 -2.62 -7.55
N THR A 215 30.16 -3.43 -6.83
CA THR A 215 31.39 -4.04 -7.37
C THR A 215 31.15 -5.40 -7.98
N GLU A 216 30.07 -6.07 -7.59
CA GLU A 216 29.65 -7.35 -8.11
C GLU A 216 28.11 -7.42 -8.12
N TRP A 217 27.54 -7.90 -9.21
CA TRP A 217 26.09 -8.11 -9.35
C TRP A 217 25.85 -9.44 -10.04
N VAL A 218 25.17 -10.33 -9.34
CA VAL A 218 24.78 -11.65 -9.87
C VAL A 218 23.27 -11.76 -9.75
N GLU A 219 22.59 -11.70 -10.87
CA GLU A 219 21.15 -11.87 -10.91
C GLU A 219 20.78 -13.33 -10.69
N PRO A 220 19.76 -13.60 -9.87
CA PRO A 220 19.20 -14.94 -9.82
C PRO A 220 18.59 -15.27 -11.18
N THR A 221 18.84 -16.49 -11.67
CA THR A 221 18.32 -16.99 -12.94
C THR A 221 17.62 -18.33 -12.72
N GLY A 222 16.61 -18.62 -13.55
CA GLY A 222 15.88 -19.87 -13.51
C GLY A 222 14.45 -19.72 -14.02
N ASP A 223 13.77 -20.85 -14.17
CA ASP A 223 12.36 -20.84 -14.55
C ASP A 223 11.53 -20.12 -13.48
N GLY A 224 10.70 -19.15 -13.91
CA GLY A 224 9.87 -18.34 -13.03
C GLY A 224 10.59 -17.17 -12.34
N VAL A 225 11.87 -16.92 -12.62
CA VAL A 225 12.61 -15.73 -12.17
C VAL A 225 12.55 -14.65 -13.25
N ARG A 226 12.17 -13.43 -12.84
CA ARG A 226 12.08 -12.23 -13.70
C ARG A 226 13.00 -11.13 -13.17
#